data_59ffc92f9dc8a02bcad7059a20c7ead9
#
_entry.id   59ffc92f9dc8a02bcad7059a20c7ead9
#
_cell.length_a   1.000
_cell.length_b   1.000
_cell.length_c   1.000
_cell.angle_alpha   90.00
_cell.angle_beta   90.00
_cell.angle_gamma   90.00
#
_symmetry.space_group_name_H-M   'P 1'
#
loop_
_entity.id
_entity.type
_entity.pdbx_description
1 polymer ?
#
loop_
_entity_poly.entity_id
_entity_poly.type
_entity_poly.pdbx_seq_one_letter_code
_entity_poly.pdbx_strand_id
1 'polypeptide(L)'
;MATVTERLERAIEREAPSWGVRPTSPEVRRLSGLDFAILWGDLGIGLLVLVTGALLVPALGLPQALLAIAVGSLIGCVPLALVGRAGAREGVPGMVLLRPTLGTRGSYVPTILNIAQLIGWTAFELWAMALVASRITGPVLGIDGFTFWLSAAALVCLVLSLGGPVVVVRRWMARFGVWVVVAVAAWVTVRVLTAADLGALWSRPGAGGFPPFWGAVDLVIALPVSWIPLVADYNRFARRGSSSAGGTYAGYLMANLWFYSLGALLILGANAPGPSVTGIADGIVALAGGSVVLVALLVGETDEAFADIYSAAVSAQNLVPRLNQRVGVVAVTAIGVGVAAWLVGLPDEGVLTYEFFLLLIGSIFVPLFGVFLADYEVVRRRRPYRAEALFDHRGPYRYAGGFNPAAMTAWALGFAVYHWIAPTSLGGWANAVETAFADWLGLPFPLFDGAVPASVVAFAVAFLAYLAIAGLRRGFSDPAAAAR
;
A
#
# COMPACT_ATOMS: atom_id res chain seq x y z
N MET A 1 12.45 -0.38 43.14
CA MET A 1 11.32 -0.82 42.28
C MET A 1 11.26 0.13 41.09
N ALA A 2 11.39 -0.38 39.85
CA ALA A 2 11.26 0.45 38.67
C ALA A 2 9.81 0.95 38.57
N THR A 3 9.63 2.23 38.28
CA THR A 3 8.33 2.87 38.10
C THR A 3 7.60 2.22 36.89
N VAL A 4 6.28 2.36 36.83
CA VAL A 4 5.47 1.86 35.71
C VAL A 4 5.99 2.47 34.42
N THR A 5 6.39 3.74 34.43
CA THR A 5 6.98 4.47 33.30
C THR A 5 8.28 3.82 32.84
N GLU A 6 9.22 3.51 33.75
CA GLU A 6 10.49 2.85 33.41
C GLU A 6 10.31 1.38 32.94
N ARG A 7 9.23 0.71 33.35
CA ARG A 7 8.87 -0.62 32.83
C ARG A 7 8.29 -0.51 31.43
N LEU A 8 7.47 0.51 31.18
CA LEU A 8 6.89 0.81 29.88
C LEU A 8 7.98 1.24 28.90
N GLU A 9 8.89 2.15 29.32
CA GLU A 9 10.05 2.57 28.54
C GLU A 9 10.96 1.39 28.20
N ARG A 10 11.30 0.54 29.15
CA ARG A 10 12.08 -0.69 28.90
C ARG A 10 11.34 -1.72 28.03
N ALA A 11 10.02 -1.80 28.10
CA ALA A 11 9.24 -2.64 27.22
C ALA A 11 9.20 -2.06 25.79
N ILE A 12 9.01 -0.74 25.68
CA ILE A 12 9.06 -0.01 24.40
C ILE A 12 10.47 -0.06 23.81
N GLU A 13 11.54 0.12 24.60
CA GLU A 13 12.94 0.00 24.14
C GLU A 13 13.31 -1.43 23.71
N ARG A 14 12.73 -2.46 24.33
CA ARG A 14 12.94 -3.86 23.92
C ARG A 14 12.18 -4.24 22.65
N GLU A 15 11.15 -3.53 22.30
CA GLU A 15 10.24 -3.86 21.19
C GLU A 15 10.24 -2.77 20.09
N ALA A 16 10.56 -1.51 20.39
CA ALA A 16 10.90 -0.47 19.42
C ALA A 16 12.41 -0.55 19.16
N PRO A 17 12.83 -1.22 18.11
CA PRO A 17 14.22 -1.55 17.98
C PRO A 17 15.03 -0.29 17.66
N SER A 18 16.09 -0.10 18.43
CA SER A 18 17.22 0.73 18.07
C SER A 18 17.88 0.34 16.73
N TRP A 19 17.33 -0.64 16.03
CA TRP A 19 17.90 -1.15 14.77
C TRP A 19 17.60 -0.28 13.56
N GLY A 20 16.51 0.49 13.57
CA GLY A 20 16.13 1.34 12.45
C GLY A 20 16.18 0.57 11.13
N VAL A 21 17.14 0.95 10.30
CA VAL A 21 17.38 0.33 8.99
C VAL A 21 18.31 -0.89 9.02
N ARG A 22 18.94 -1.23 10.17
CA ARG A 22 19.87 -2.37 10.24
C ARG A 22 19.15 -3.71 10.20
N PRO A 23 19.85 -4.80 9.81
CA PRO A 23 19.28 -6.15 9.81
C PRO A 23 18.77 -6.56 11.20
N THR A 24 17.60 -7.16 11.23
CA THR A 24 17.00 -7.70 12.47
C THR A 24 17.77 -8.93 12.95
N SER A 25 18.02 -8.99 14.27
CA SER A 25 18.65 -10.18 14.87
C SER A 25 17.68 -11.37 14.89
N PRO A 26 18.19 -12.62 14.90
CA PRO A 26 17.35 -13.83 14.92
C PRO A 26 16.36 -13.86 16.10
N GLU A 27 16.73 -13.29 17.26
CA GLU A 27 15.94 -13.33 18.49
C GLU A 27 14.61 -12.57 18.35
N VAL A 28 14.53 -11.59 17.45
CA VAL A 28 13.32 -10.78 17.22
C VAL A 28 12.48 -11.29 16.06
N ARG A 29 12.99 -12.22 15.26
CA ARG A 29 12.26 -12.84 14.15
C ARG A 29 11.27 -13.89 14.68
N ARG A 30 10.13 -13.43 15.19
CA ARG A 30 9.16 -14.26 15.95
C ARG A 30 7.83 -14.45 15.24
N LEU A 31 7.53 -13.70 14.17
CA LEU A 31 6.25 -13.74 13.49
C LEU A 31 6.14 -15.02 12.62
N SER A 32 5.00 -15.69 12.74
CA SER A 32 4.64 -16.89 11.98
C SER A 32 3.90 -16.53 10.69
N GLY A 33 3.62 -17.52 9.85
CA GLY A 33 2.77 -17.32 8.66
C GLY A 33 1.35 -16.86 9.00
N LEU A 34 0.79 -17.36 10.13
CA LEU A 34 -0.53 -16.94 10.59
C LEU A 34 -0.51 -15.49 11.08
N ASP A 35 0.54 -15.06 11.80
CA ASP A 35 0.67 -13.66 12.20
C ASP A 35 0.67 -12.73 10.95
N PHE A 36 1.30 -13.14 9.83
CA PHE A 36 1.28 -12.38 8.58
C PHE A 36 -0.05 -12.48 7.85
N ALA A 37 -0.75 -13.61 7.91
CA ALA A 37 -2.09 -13.70 7.34
C ALA A 37 -3.08 -12.78 8.07
N ILE A 38 -2.96 -12.68 9.40
CA ILE A 38 -3.75 -11.76 10.22
C ILE A 38 -3.37 -10.31 9.91
N LEU A 39 -2.08 -9.96 9.95
CA LEU A 39 -1.60 -8.60 9.68
C LEU A 39 -2.03 -8.10 8.31
N TRP A 40 -1.69 -8.85 7.25
CA TRP A 40 -1.98 -8.43 5.88
C TRP A 40 -3.45 -8.62 5.51
N GLY A 41 -4.17 -9.51 6.20
CA GLY A 41 -5.61 -9.61 6.09
C GLY A 41 -6.32 -8.40 6.69
N ASP A 42 -5.86 -7.93 7.84
CA ASP A 42 -6.38 -6.75 8.51
C ASP A 42 -6.12 -5.47 7.71
N LEU A 43 -4.88 -5.26 7.25
CA LEU A 43 -4.49 -4.15 6.38
C LEU A 43 -5.13 -4.18 4.97
N GLY A 44 -5.92 -5.16 4.64
CA GLY A 44 -6.77 -5.22 3.45
C GLY A 44 -8.26 -5.01 3.75
N ILE A 45 -8.60 -4.68 4.99
CA ILE A 45 -9.97 -4.49 5.48
C ILE A 45 -10.14 -3.05 5.97
N GLY A 46 -10.61 -2.14 5.11
CA GLY A 46 -10.76 -0.74 5.49
C GLY A 46 -11.82 -0.01 4.66
N LEU A 47 -12.15 1.22 5.08
CA LEU A 47 -13.10 2.09 4.38
C LEU A 47 -12.59 2.44 2.98
N LEU A 48 -11.31 2.73 2.83
CA LEU A 48 -10.72 3.07 1.53
C LEU A 48 -10.70 1.89 0.58
N VAL A 49 -10.62 0.66 1.09
CA VAL A 49 -10.78 -0.57 0.29
C VAL A 49 -12.22 -0.72 -0.20
N LEU A 50 -13.23 -0.44 0.66
CA LEU A 50 -14.64 -0.39 0.23
C LEU A 50 -14.87 0.68 -0.85
N VAL A 51 -14.31 1.87 -0.67
CA VAL A 51 -14.37 2.96 -1.65
C VAL A 51 -13.78 2.53 -2.99
N THR A 52 -12.61 1.88 -2.99
CA THR A 52 -11.99 1.38 -4.22
C THR A 52 -12.88 0.35 -4.94
N GLY A 53 -13.51 -0.57 -4.20
CA GLY A 53 -14.49 -1.50 -4.77
C GLY A 53 -15.73 -0.79 -5.35
N ALA A 54 -16.18 0.27 -4.69
CA ALA A 54 -17.30 1.10 -5.13
C ALA A 54 -16.99 1.89 -6.41
N LEU A 55 -15.73 2.32 -6.63
CA LEU A 55 -15.31 3.01 -7.85
C LEU A 55 -15.47 2.17 -9.13
N LEU A 56 -15.52 0.83 -9.01
CA LEU A 56 -15.64 -0.04 -10.18
C LEU A 56 -17.05 -0.04 -10.77
N VAL A 57 -18.04 0.37 -10.00
CA VAL A 57 -19.44 0.33 -10.37
C VAL A 57 -20.07 1.75 -10.28
N PRO A 58 -21.08 2.08 -11.08
CA PRO A 58 -21.84 1.24 -12.00
C PRO A 58 -21.20 1.08 -13.40
N ALA A 59 -19.99 1.61 -13.64
CA ALA A 59 -19.32 1.48 -14.94
C ALA A 59 -19.27 0.00 -15.39
N LEU A 60 -18.85 -0.89 -14.47
CA LEU A 60 -18.95 -2.35 -14.65
C LEU A 60 -20.23 -2.88 -14.02
N GLY A 61 -20.83 -3.89 -14.64
CA GLY A 61 -21.86 -4.72 -14.00
C GLY A 61 -21.23 -5.62 -12.93
N LEU A 62 -22.05 -6.15 -11.99
CA LEU A 62 -21.57 -6.95 -10.88
C LEU A 62 -20.64 -8.10 -11.29
N PRO A 63 -20.95 -8.95 -12.31
CA PRO A 63 -20.06 -10.03 -12.71
C PRO A 63 -18.70 -9.53 -13.21
N GLN A 64 -18.67 -8.43 -13.97
CA GLN A 64 -17.44 -7.85 -14.49
C GLN A 64 -16.60 -7.23 -13.36
N ALA A 65 -17.23 -6.53 -12.41
CA ALA A 65 -16.56 -5.97 -11.24
C ALA A 65 -15.92 -7.08 -10.39
N LEU A 66 -16.66 -8.16 -10.08
CA LEU A 66 -16.13 -9.29 -9.34
C LEU A 66 -14.97 -9.98 -10.07
N LEU A 67 -15.04 -10.11 -11.41
CA LEU A 67 -13.95 -10.65 -12.20
C LEU A 67 -12.71 -9.73 -12.16
N ALA A 68 -12.89 -8.42 -12.30
CA ALA A 68 -11.80 -7.45 -12.19
C ALA A 68 -11.14 -7.48 -10.80
N ILE A 69 -11.95 -7.57 -9.74
CA ILE A 69 -11.49 -7.73 -8.36
C ILE A 69 -10.66 -9.02 -8.20
N ALA A 70 -11.16 -10.14 -8.71
CA ALA A 70 -10.46 -11.42 -8.63
C ALA A 70 -9.13 -11.40 -9.39
N VAL A 71 -9.13 -10.93 -10.63
CA VAL A 71 -7.93 -10.85 -11.47
C VAL A 71 -6.91 -9.88 -10.88
N GLY A 72 -7.34 -8.68 -10.51
CA GLY A 72 -6.45 -7.64 -9.96
C GLY A 72 -5.84 -8.07 -8.62
N SER A 73 -6.64 -8.65 -7.72
CA SER A 73 -6.16 -9.14 -6.41
C SER A 73 -5.18 -10.30 -6.56
N LEU A 74 -5.47 -11.29 -7.42
CA LEU A 74 -4.56 -12.41 -7.68
C LEU A 74 -3.21 -11.93 -8.21
N ILE A 75 -3.21 -10.97 -9.14
CA ILE A 75 -1.99 -10.43 -9.75
C ILE A 75 -1.24 -9.55 -8.74
N GLY A 76 -1.92 -8.57 -8.11
CA GLY A 76 -1.28 -7.57 -7.24
C GLY A 76 -0.67 -8.15 -5.96
N CYS A 77 -1.28 -9.21 -5.40
CA CYS A 77 -0.76 -9.85 -4.18
C CYS A 77 0.52 -10.69 -4.41
N VAL A 78 0.82 -11.11 -5.65
CA VAL A 78 2.04 -11.89 -5.94
C VAL A 78 3.32 -11.11 -5.65
N PRO A 79 3.55 -9.92 -6.22
CA PRO A 79 4.75 -9.14 -5.92
C PRO A 79 4.81 -8.72 -4.44
N LEU A 80 3.69 -8.39 -3.80
CA LEU A 80 3.61 -8.12 -2.36
C LEU A 80 4.20 -9.27 -1.54
N ALA A 81 3.75 -10.50 -1.78
CA ALA A 81 4.24 -11.69 -1.09
C ALA A 81 5.72 -11.99 -1.39
N LEU A 82 6.17 -11.81 -2.64
CA LEU A 82 7.55 -12.07 -3.03
C LEU A 82 8.53 -11.07 -2.40
N VAL A 83 8.18 -9.78 -2.35
CA VAL A 83 8.99 -8.75 -1.68
C VAL A 83 8.97 -8.96 -0.16
N GLY A 84 7.82 -9.32 0.41
CA GLY A 84 7.72 -9.74 1.81
C GLY A 84 8.63 -10.91 2.16
N ARG A 85 8.73 -11.92 1.25
CA ARG A 85 9.69 -13.04 1.39
C ARG A 85 11.13 -12.56 1.37
N ALA A 86 11.47 -11.63 0.48
CA ALA A 86 12.80 -11.06 0.40
C ALA A 86 13.14 -10.32 1.71
N GLY A 87 12.24 -9.47 2.22
CA GLY A 87 12.39 -8.80 3.50
C GLY A 87 12.62 -9.76 4.67
N ALA A 88 11.87 -10.87 4.72
CA ALA A 88 12.02 -11.91 5.73
C ALA A 88 13.38 -12.62 5.65
N ARG A 89 13.90 -12.85 4.43
CA ARG A 89 15.21 -13.50 4.22
C ARG A 89 16.37 -12.60 4.62
N GLU A 90 16.35 -11.37 4.10
CA GLU A 90 17.45 -10.41 4.30
C GLU A 90 17.37 -9.72 5.68
N GLY A 91 16.17 -9.66 6.29
CA GLY A 91 15.96 -9.07 7.60
C GLY A 91 16.10 -7.55 7.63
N VAL A 92 15.96 -6.88 6.51
CA VAL A 92 16.09 -5.42 6.36
C VAL A 92 14.78 -4.79 5.88
N PRO A 93 14.55 -3.49 6.16
CA PRO A 93 13.37 -2.80 5.71
C PRO A 93 13.36 -2.55 4.20
N GLY A 94 12.17 -2.22 3.65
CA GLY A 94 11.91 -2.14 2.22
C GLY A 94 12.87 -1.25 1.44
N MET A 95 13.11 -0.05 1.92
CA MET A 95 13.99 0.90 1.21
C MET A 95 15.46 0.48 1.22
N VAL A 96 15.92 -0.19 2.28
CA VAL A 96 17.27 -0.78 2.33
C VAL A 96 17.38 -1.99 1.40
N LEU A 97 16.30 -2.78 1.30
CA LEU A 97 16.22 -3.94 0.41
C LEU A 97 16.45 -3.57 -1.06
N LEU A 98 16.12 -2.33 -1.46
CA LEU A 98 16.33 -1.81 -2.82
C LEU A 98 17.79 -1.40 -3.13
N ARG A 99 18.64 -1.24 -2.12
CA ARG A 99 20.03 -0.77 -2.33
C ARG A 99 20.86 -1.66 -3.27
N PRO A 100 20.82 -2.99 -3.20
CA PRO A 100 21.55 -3.84 -4.13
C PRO A 100 21.06 -3.72 -5.58
N THR A 101 19.78 -3.46 -5.79
CA THR A 101 19.19 -3.34 -7.13
C THR A 101 19.42 -1.97 -7.73
N LEU A 102 19.15 -0.90 -7.00
CA LEU A 102 19.16 0.48 -7.51
C LEU A 102 20.50 1.20 -7.27
N GLY A 103 21.28 0.71 -6.33
CA GLY A 103 22.46 1.40 -5.82
C GLY A 103 22.19 2.10 -4.49
N THR A 104 23.26 2.39 -3.73
CA THR A 104 23.16 2.99 -2.39
C THR A 104 22.49 4.36 -2.38
N ARG A 105 22.69 5.20 -3.41
CA ARG A 105 21.98 6.47 -3.60
C ARG A 105 20.74 6.33 -4.47
N GLY A 106 20.74 5.37 -5.41
CA GLY A 106 19.59 5.08 -6.26
C GLY A 106 18.35 4.72 -5.46
N SER A 107 18.53 4.04 -4.30
CA SER A 107 17.43 3.73 -3.38
C SER A 107 16.79 4.97 -2.74
N TYR A 108 17.44 6.14 -2.76
CA TYR A 108 16.89 7.37 -2.19
C TYR A 108 15.69 7.89 -2.99
N VAL A 109 15.70 7.70 -4.31
CA VAL A 109 14.58 8.12 -5.17
C VAL A 109 13.27 7.44 -4.75
N PRO A 110 13.17 6.09 -4.76
CA PRO A 110 11.96 5.43 -4.30
C PRO A 110 11.69 5.67 -2.80
N THR A 111 12.71 5.95 -1.98
CA THR A 111 12.50 6.29 -0.57
C THR A 111 11.71 7.59 -0.41
N ILE A 112 12.06 8.63 -1.17
CA ILE A 112 11.34 9.91 -1.13
C ILE A 112 9.90 9.72 -1.61
N LEU A 113 9.72 8.99 -2.72
CA LEU A 113 8.40 8.68 -3.27
C LEU A 113 7.56 7.84 -2.29
N ASN A 114 8.20 6.89 -1.60
CA ASN A 114 7.52 6.09 -0.59
C ASN A 114 7.10 6.91 0.63
N ILE A 115 7.96 7.80 1.13
CA ILE A 115 7.60 8.71 2.23
C ILE A 115 6.40 9.59 1.81
N ALA A 116 6.42 10.11 0.59
CA ALA A 116 5.34 10.94 0.07
C ALA A 116 4.02 10.17 -0.01
N GLN A 117 4.02 8.92 -0.54
CA GLN A 117 2.81 8.11 -0.57
C GLN A 117 2.30 7.75 0.81
N LEU A 118 3.19 7.40 1.77
CA LEU A 118 2.79 7.04 3.12
C LEU A 118 2.22 8.23 3.91
N ILE A 119 2.70 9.44 3.65
CA ILE A 119 2.07 10.68 4.16
C ILE A 119 0.70 10.87 3.51
N GLY A 120 0.56 10.60 2.20
CA GLY A 120 -0.71 10.64 1.50
C GLY A 120 -1.72 9.65 2.10
N TRP A 121 -1.31 8.39 2.30
CA TRP A 121 -2.14 7.37 2.96
C TRP A 121 -2.53 7.79 4.37
N THR A 122 -1.57 8.18 5.21
CA THR A 122 -1.85 8.71 6.57
C THR A 122 -2.90 9.83 6.51
N ALA A 123 -2.80 10.72 5.52
CA ALA A 123 -3.75 11.81 5.39
C ALA A 123 -5.15 11.33 4.98
N PHE A 124 -5.27 10.40 4.02
CA PHE A 124 -6.55 9.82 3.61
C PHE A 124 -7.20 9.04 4.74
N GLU A 125 -6.43 8.23 5.49
CA GLU A 125 -6.94 7.49 6.65
C GLU A 125 -7.45 8.42 7.75
N LEU A 126 -6.66 9.42 8.16
CA LEU A 126 -7.05 10.39 9.17
C LEU A 126 -8.26 11.22 8.73
N TRP A 127 -8.32 11.61 7.47
CA TRP A 127 -9.42 12.34 6.88
C TRP A 127 -10.71 11.49 6.86
N ALA A 128 -10.62 10.22 6.42
CA ALA A 128 -11.76 9.30 6.40
C ALA A 128 -12.28 9.03 7.81
N MET A 129 -11.39 8.76 8.77
CA MET A 129 -11.76 8.58 10.18
C MET A 129 -12.48 9.81 10.74
N ALA A 130 -11.97 11.02 10.47
CA ALA A 130 -12.57 12.26 10.97
C ALA A 130 -13.95 12.53 10.37
N LEU A 131 -14.11 12.32 9.05
CA LEU A 131 -15.42 12.48 8.36
C LEU A 131 -16.46 11.52 8.92
N VAL A 132 -16.13 10.24 9.01
CA VAL A 132 -17.06 9.21 9.45
C VAL A 132 -17.39 9.38 10.93
N ALA A 133 -16.42 9.69 11.79
CA ALA A 133 -16.65 9.93 13.21
C ALA A 133 -17.58 11.14 13.42
N SER A 134 -17.36 12.26 12.71
CA SER A 134 -18.23 13.44 12.75
C SER A 134 -19.66 13.08 12.35
N ARG A 135 -19.80 12.27 11.30
CA ARG A 135 -21.12 11.86 10.77
C ARG A 135 -21.93 11.01 11.76
N ILE A 136 -21.24 10.14 12.51
CA ILE A 136 -21.90 9.27 13.50
C ILE A 136 -22.24 10.05 14.77
N THR A 137 -21.36 10.92 15.23
CA THR A 137 -21.47 11.55 16.55
C THR A 137 -22.24 12.86 16.53
N GLY A 138 -22.28 13.56 15.40
CA GLY A 138 -23.04 14.80 15.26
C GLY A 138 -24.53 14.66 15.69
N PRO A 139 -25.30 13.73 15.11
CA PRO A 139 -26.69 13.52 15.45
C PRO A 139 -26.94 13.00 16.87
N VAL A 140 -26.01 12.26 17.46
CA VAL A 140 -26.22 11.57 18.76
C VAL A 140 -25.62 12.35 19.91
N LEU A 141 -24.43 12.95 19.74
CA LEU A 141 -23.70 13.62 20.81
C LEU A 141 -23.51 15.12 20.58
N GLY A 142 -23.98 15.65 19.44
CA GLY A 142 -23.73 17.04 19.06
C GLY A 142 -22.27 17.35 18.79
N ILE A 143 -21.44 16.31 18.54
CA ILE A 143 -20.01 16.44 18.22
C ILE A 143 -19.85 16.18 16.72
N ASP A 144 -19.96 17.24 15.92
CA ASP A 144 -19.84 17.22 14.45
C ASP A 144 -18.53 17.85 13.94
N GLY A 145 -17.61 18.15 14.87
CA GLY A 145 -16.36 18.85 14.57
C GLY A 145 -15.34 17.96 13.89
N PHE A 146 -15.14 18.08 12.57
CA PHE A 146 -14.09 17.41 11.82
C PHE A 146 -12.70 17.55 12.48
N THR A 147 -12.32 18.78 12.88
CA THR A 147 -11.02 19.06 13.50
C THR A 147 -10.85 18.33 14.84
N PHE A 148 -11.91 18.18 15.63
CA PHE A 148 -11.87 17.42 16.87
C PHE A 148 -11.55 15.95 16.58
N TRP A 149 -12.28 15.32 15.66
CA TRP A 149 -12.10 13.91 15.32
C TRP A 149 -10.78 13.66 14.59
N LEU A 150 -10.33 14.58 13.73
CA LEU A 150 -9.01 14.52 13.10
C LEU A 150 -7.89 14.50 14.16
N SER A 151 -8.01 15.37 15.17
CA SER A 151 -7.03 15.42 16.27
C SER A 151 -7.06 14.16 17.13
N ALA A 152 -8.24 13.64 17.43
CA ALA A 152 -8.42 12.41 18.20
C ALA A 152 -7.84 11.19 17.46
N ALA A 153 -8.17 11.02 16.18
CA ALA A 153 -7.64 9.94 15.34
C ALA A 153 -6.11 10.04 15.24
N ALA A 154 -5.57 11.22 14.97
CA ALA A 154 -4.13 11.44 14.88
C ALA A 154 -3.40 11.10 16.20
N LEU A 155 -3.99 11.45 17.35
CA LEU A 155 -3.41 11.11 18.65
C LEU A 155 -3.38 9.60 18.88
N VAL A 156 -4.46 8.88 18.53
CA VAL A 156 -4.51 7.41 18.66
C VAL A 156 -3.46 6.77 17.77
N CYS A 157 -3.41 7.13 16.48
CA CYS A 157 -2.45 6.58 15.52
C CYS A 157 -1.00 6.91 15.91
N LEU A 158 -0.74 8.12 16.42
CA LEU A 158 0.57 8.51 16.96
C LEU A 158 1.00 7.60 18.11
N VAL A 159 0.12 7.37 19.09
CA VAL A 159 0.42 6.51 20.25
C VAL A 159 0.69 5.08 19.82
N LEU A 160 -0.11 4.53 18.91
CA LEU A 160 0.11 3.18 18.35
C LEU A 160 1.46 3.10 17.63
N SER A 161 1.79 4.12 16.79
CA SER A 161 3.03 4.15 16.01
C SER A 161 4.29 4.25 16.88
N LEU A 162 4.19 4.85 18.04
CA LEU A 162 5.27 4.87 19.03
C LEU A 162 5.47 3.52 19.74
N GLY A 163 4.46 2.64 19.73
CA GLY A 163 4.49 1.31 20.36
C GLY A 163 5.28 0.25 19.59
N GLY A 164 5.45 0.42 18.29
CA GLY A 164 6.19 -0.50 17.40
C GLY A 164 5.39 -1.72 16.90
N PRO A 165 5.81 -2.32 15.76
CA PRO A 165 4.99 -3.26 15.00
C PRO A 165 4.76 -4.61 15.69
N VAL A 166 5.72 -5.16 16.42
CA VAL A 166 5.56 -6.48 17.07
C VAL A 166 4.51 -6.44 18.19
N VAL A 167 4.45 -5.32 18.93
CA VAL A 167 3.46 -5.12 20.00
C VAL A 167 2.08 -4.96 19.42
N VAL A 168 1.94 -4.09 18.42
CA VAL A 168 0.66 -3.80 17.79
C VAL A 168 0.10 -5.06 17.14
N VAL A 169 0.88 -5.76 16.29
CA VAL A 169 0.43 -6.99 15.62
C VAL A 169 0.02 -8.09 16.63
N ARG A 170 0.82 -8.35 17.66
CA ARG A 170 0.54 -9.47 18.56
C ARG A 170 -0.42 -9.17 19.69
N ARG A 171 -0.41 -7.97 20.23
CA ARG A 171 -1.22 -7.63 21.42
C ARG A 171 -2.54 -6.98 21.06
N TRP A 172 -2.58 -6.19 20.02
CA TRP A 172 -3.78 -5.46 19.60
C TRP A 172 -4.51 -6.19 18.47
N MET A 173 -3.91 -6.26 17.29
CA MET A 173 -4.55 -6.84 16.11
C MET A 173 -4.95 -8.30 16.30
N ALA A 174 -3.99 -9.19 16.63
CA ALA A 174 -4.26 -10.62 16.73
C ALA A 174 -5.20 -11.02 17.90
N ARG A 175 -5.33 -10.20 18.94
CA ARG A 175 -6.18 -10.51 20.09
C ARG A 175 -7.60 -9.94 20.02
N PHE A 176 -7.77 -8.74 19.49
CA PHE A 176 -9.02 -8.01 19.55
C PHE A 176 -9.40 -7.38 18.22
N GLY A 177 -8.55 -6.54 17.63
CA GLY A 177 -8.88 -5.68 16.49
C GLY A 177 -9.48 -6.46 15.34
N VAL A 178 -8.73 -7.40 14.79
CA VAL A 178 -9.14 -8.22 13.65
C VAL A 178 -10.47 -8.95 13.87
N TRP A 179 -10.69 -9.53 15.04
CA TRP A 179 -11.92 -10.30 15.29
C TRP A 179 -13.16 -9.43 15.35
N VAL A 180 -13.04 -8.22 15.91
CA VAL A 180 -14.12 -7.24 15.93
C VAL A 180 -14.41 -6.77 14.50
N VAL A 181 -13.39 -6.41 13.73
CA VAL A 181 -13.54 -5.94 12.35
C VAL A 181 -14.10 -7.04 11.46
N VAL A 182 -13.60 -8.28 11.56
CA VAL A 182 -14.13 -9.43 10.81
C VAL A 182 -15.59 -9.73 11.16
N ALA A 183 -15.97 -9.71 12.44
CA ALA A 183 -17.36 -9.93 12.85
C ALA A 183 -18.29 -8.86 12.29
N VAL A 184 -17.86 -7.61 12.36
CA VAL A 184 -18.61 -6.46 11.85
C VAL A 184 -18.72 -6.50 10.32
N ALA A 185 -17.63 -6.78 9.63
CA ALA A 185 -17.61 -6.93 8.17
C ALA A 185 -18.50 -8.09 7.71
N ALA A 186 -18.50 -9.22 8.42
CA ALA A 186 -19.40 -10.33 8.16
C ALA A 186 -20.86 -9.92 8.34
N TRP A 187 -21.16 -9.14 9.37
CA TRP A 187 -22.51 -8.62 9.57
C TRP A 187 -22.96 -7.70 8.43
N VAL A 188 -22.11 -6.73 8.01
CA VAL A 188 -22.41 -5.87 6.85
C VAL A 188 -22.66 -6.71 5.61
N THR A 189 -21.82 -7.72 5.38
CA THR A 189 -21.95 -8.62 4.23
C THR A 189 -23.30 -9.31 4.22
N VAL A 190 -23.72 -9.90 5.35
CA VAL A 190 -25.03 -10.54 5.46
C VAL A 190 -26.15 -9.54 5.20
N ARG A 191 -26.07 -8.32 5.76
CA ARG A 191 -27.10 -7.28 5.57
C ARG A 191 -27.21 -6.83 4.11
N VAL A 192 -26.08 -6.61 3.43
CA VAL A 192 -26.05 -6.23 2.02
C VAL A 192 -26.58 -7.36 1.14
N LEU A 193 -26.13 -8.61 1.35
CA LEU A 193 -26.59 -9.76 0.58
C LEU A 193 -28.08 -10.07 0.78
N THR A 194 -28.63 -9.80 1.97
CA THR A 194 -30.07 -10.01 2.23
C THR A 194 -30.93 -8.85 1.70
N ALA A 195 -30.37 -7.66 1.53
CA ALA A 195 -31.09 -6.51 0.98
C ALA A 195 -31.07 -6.47 -0.56
N ALA A 196 -30.02 -7.02 -1.19
CA ALA A 196 -29.79 -6.96 -2.62
C ALA A 196 -30.52 -8.09 -3.37
N ASP A 197 -31.17 -7.75 -4.48
CA ASP A 197 -31.61 -8.74 -5.47
C ASP A 197 -30.40 -9.16 -6.34
N LEU A 198 -29.68 -10.16 -5.86
CA LEU A 198 -28.46 -10.66 -6.53
C LEU A 198 -28.75 -11.20 -7.93
N GLY A 199 -29.95 -11.74 -8.18
CA GLY A 199 -30.34 -12.25 -9.51
C GLY A 199 -30.47 -11.11 -10.52
N ALA A 200 -31.13 -10.04 -10.12
CA ALA A 200 -31.27 -8.83 -10.94
C ALA A 200 -29.91 -8.14 -11.16
N LEU A 201 -29.08 -8.03 -10.11
CA LEU A 201 -27.73 -7.44 -10.22
C LEU A 201 -26.81 -8.24 -11.11
N TRP A 202 -26.91 -9.58 -11.09
CA TRP A 202 -26.08 -10.45 -11.90
C TRP A 202 -26.36 -10.31 -13.39
N SER A 203 -27.61 -10.08 -13.76
CA SER A 203 -28.05 -9.93 -15.16
C SER A 203 -27.98 -8.49 -15.67
N ARG A 204 -27.79 -7.50 -14.77
CA ARG A 204 -27.74 -6.08 -15.13
C ARG A 204 -26.40 -5.73 -15.77
N PRO A 205 -26.38 -5.24 -17.04
CA PRO A 205 -25.14 -4.77 -17.64
C PRO A 205 -24.61 -3.53 -16.92
N GLY A 206 -23.29 -3.32 -16.98
CA GLY A 206 -22.67 -2.09 -16.54
C GLY A 206 -23.12 -0.88 -17.37
N ALA A 207 -23.07 0.30 -16.76
CA ALA A 207 -23.43 1.56 -17.42
C ALA A 207 -22.38 1.99 -18.47
N GLY A 208 -21.20 1.39 -18.45
CA GLY A 208 -20.05 1.81 -19.25
C GLY A 208 -19.37 3.07 -18.68
N GLY A 209 -18.37 3.55 -19.38
CA GLY A 209 -17.57 4.70 -18.95
C GLY A 209 -16.33 4.29 -18.17
N PHE A 210 -15.89 5.14 -17.27
CA PHE A 210 -14.68 4.92 -16.47
C PHE A 210 -15.03 4.32 -15.09
N PRO A 211 -14.24 3.33 -14.60
CA PRO A 211 -13.13 2.68 -15.31
C PRO A 211 -13.59 1.61 -16.31
N PRO A 212 -12.88 1.44 -17.44
CA PRO A 212 -13.05 0.25 -18.27
C PRO A 212 -12.52 -0.98 -17.54
N PHE A 213 -12.83 -2.19 -18.00
CA PHE A 213 -12.50 -3.44 -17.31
C PHE A 213 -11.03 -3.53 -16.85
N TRP A 214 -10.07 -3.24 -17.73
CA TRP A 214 -8.65 -3.30 -17.38
C TRP A 214 -8.20 -2.13 -16.51
N GLY A 215 -8.83 -0.97 -16.63
CA GLY A 215 -8.64 0.13 -15.69
C GLY A 215 -9.12 -0.23 -14.28
N ALA A 216 -10.24 -0.94 -14.18
CA ALA A 216 -10.71 -1.48 -12.91
C ALA A 216 -9.73 -2.52 -12.32
N VAL A 217 -9.15 -3.38 -13.15
CA VAL A 217 -8.07 -4.30 -12.72
C VAL A 217 -6.86 -3.53 -12.21
N ASP A 218 -6.45 -2.44 -12.86
CA ASP A 218 -5.34 -1.59 -12.42
C ASP A 218 -5.63 -0.89 -11.08
N LEU A 219 -6.85 -0.40 -10.87
CA LEU A 219 -7.27 0.16 -9.56
C LEU A 219 -7.21 -0.88 -8.45
N VAL A 220 -7.64 -2.11 -8.73
CA VAL A 220 -7.55 -3.22 -7.76
C VAL A 220 -6.10 -3.60 -7.47
N ILE A 221 -5.21 -3.59 -8.47
CA ILE A 221 -3.78 -3.86 -8.29
C ILE A 221 -3.10 -2.76 -7.46
N ALA A 222 -3.55 -1.52 -7.56
CA ALA A 222 -2.88 -0.37 -6.96
C ALA A 222 -2.76 -0.47 -5.42
N LEU A 223 -3.80 -0.98 -4.73
CA LEU A 223 -3.75 -1.13 -3.26
C LEU A 223 -2.69 -2.14 -2.78
N PRO A 224 -2.68 -3.42 -3.20
CA PRO A 224 -1.60 -4.32 -2.80
C PRO A 224 -0.21 -3.80 -3.23
N VAL A 225 -0.12 -3.06 -4.35
CA VAL A 225 1.13 -2.47 -4.81
C VAL A 225 1.60 -1.33 -3.90
N SER A 226 0.70 -0.53 -3.35
CA SER A 226 1.04 0.56 -2.41
C SER A 226 1.73 0.04 -1.14
N TRP A 227 1.43 -1.18 -0.73
CA TRP A 227 2.05 -1.84 0.41
C TRP A 227 3.43 -2.46 0.11
N ILE A 228 3.79 -2.69 -1.17
CA ILE A 228 5.06 -3.36 -1.51
C ILE A 228 6.30 -2.61 -0.99
N PRO A 229 6.40 -1.27 -1.06
CA PRO A 229 7.55 -0.54 -0.55
C PRO A 229 7.84 -0.77 0.94
N LEU A 230 6.80 -1.03 1.72
CA LEU A 230 6.90 -1.17 3.18
C LEU A 230 6.67 -2.61 3.69
N VAL A 231 6.29 -3.56 2.83
CA VAL A 231 6.03 -4.95 3.25
C VAL A 231 7.20 -5.56 4.01
N ALA A 232 8.43 -5.24 3.61
CA ALA A 232 9.62 -5.76 4.27
C ALA A 232 9.88 -5.12 5.65
N ASP A 233 9.30 -3.95 5.95
CA ASP A 233 9.40 -3.31 7.27
C ASP A 233 8.77 -4.17 8.37
N TYR A 234 7.75 -4.94 8.01
CA TYR A 234 7.06 -5.91 8.86
C TYR A 234 7.60 -7.32 8.68
N ASN A 235 7.74 -7.77 7.42
CA ASN A 235 8.09 -9.15 7.12
C ASN A 235 9.53 -9.51 7.54
N ARG A 236 10.42 -8.53 7.77
CA ARG A 236 11.76 -8.75 8.36
C ARG A 236 11.74 -9.39 9.74
N PHE A 237 10.60 -9.38 10.44
CA PHE A 237 10.41 -10.03 11.74
C PHE A 237 9.91 -11.48 11.63
N ALA A 238 9.82 -12.04 10.43
CA ALA A 238 9.38 -13.40 10.17
C ALA A 238 10.39 -14.46 10.62
N ARG A 239 9.88 -15.58 11.13
CA ARG A 239 10.69 -16.78 11.42
C ARG A 239 11.20 -17.45 10.16
N ARG A 240 10.40 -17.47 9.08
CA ARG A 240 10.71 -18.14 7.80
C ARG A 240 10.14 -17.33 6.62
N GLY A 241 10.93 -17.16 5.58
CA GLY A 241 10.52 -16.40 4.39
C GLY A 241 9.33 -17.03 3.64
N SER A 242 9.27 -18.36 3.53
CA SER A 242 8.15 -19.03 2.85
C SER A 242 6.82 -18.87 3.57
N SER A 243 6.81 -19.00 4.90
CA SER A 243 5.60 -18.81 5.69
C SER A 243 5.16 -17.34 5.72
N SER A 244 6.11 -16.41 5.71
CA SER A 244 5.84 -14.99 5.56
C SER A 244 5.13 -14.72 4.22
N ALA A 245 5.68 -15.20 3.09
CA ALA A 245 5.06 -15.02 1.78
C ALA A 245 3.66 -15.63 1.70
N GLY A 246 3.49 -16.88 2.17
CA GLY A 246 2.19 -17.54 2.15
C GLY A 246 1.14 -16.83 2.99
N GLY A 247 1.51 -16.37 4.19
CA GLY A 247 0.63 -15.60 5.06
C GLY A 247 0.25 -14.24 4.44
N THR A 248 1.23 -13.48 3.95
CA THR A 248 1.00 -12.19 3.29
C THR A 248 0.07 -12.34 2.09
N TYR A 249 0.34 -13.31 1.21
CA TYR A 249 -0.48 -13.55 0.03
C TYR A 249 -1.92 -13.91 0.40
N ALA A 250 -2.09 -14.92 1.25
CA ALA A 250 -3.42 -15.42 1.58
C ALA A 250 -4.25 -14.40 2.36
N GLY A 251 -3.65 -13.72 3.34
CA GLY A 251 -4.35 -12.72 4.15
C GLY A 251 -4.84 -11.56 3.30
N TYR A 252 -3.94 -10.93 2.56
CA TYR A 252 -4.28 -9.75 1.76
C TYR A 252 -5.24 -10.09 0.60
N LEU A 253 -5.03 -11.24 -0.08
CA LEU A 253 -5.91 -11.70 -1.16
C LEU A 253 -7.35 -11.90 -0.65
N MET A 254 -7.53 -12.58 0.47
CA MET A 254 -8.87 -12.82 1.03
C MET A 254 -9.57 -11.53 1.43
N ALA A 255 -8.84 -10.63 2.07
CA ALA A 255 -9.36 -9.32 2.44
C ALA A 255 -9.77 -8.49 1.22
N ASN A 256 -8.92 -8.40 0.21
CA ASN A 256 -9.21 -7.70 -1.03
C ASN A 256 -10.45 -8.26 -1.75
N LEU A 257 -10.51 -9.59 -1.96
CA LEU A 257 -11.65 -10.21 -2.60
C LEU A 257 -12.95 -9.89 -1.86
N TRP A 258 -12.90 -9.88 -0.54
CA TRP A 258 -14.07 -9.61 0.29
C TRP A 258 -14.46 -8.13 0.24
N PHE A 259 -13.54 -7.23 0.60
CA PHE A 259 -13.86 -5.81 0.81
C PHE A 259 -14.13 -5.05 -0.47
N TYR A 260 -13.40 -5.31 -1.54
CA TYR A 260 -13.75 -4.73 -2.85
C TYR A 260 -15.13 -5.17 -3.32
N SER A 261 -15.45 -6.48 -3.17
CA SER A 261 -16.77 -6.99 -3.56
C SER A 261 -17.89 -6.37 -2.72
N LEU A 262 -17.63 -6.19 -1.43
CA LEU A 262 -18.55 -5.56 -0.51
C LEU A 262 -18.78 -4.07 -0.86
N GLY A 263 -17.72 -3.33 -1.22
CA GLY A 263 -17.81 -1.95 -1.70
C GLY A 263 -18.67 -1.82 -2.96
N ALA A 264 -18.45 -2.67 -3.96
CA ALA A 264 -19.28 -2.72 -5.15
C ALA A 264 -20.75 -3.05 -4.84
N LEU A 265 -20.99 -4.00 -3.94
CA LEU A 265 -22.33 -4.40 -3.53
C LEU A 265 -23.05 -3.32 -2.71
N LEU A 266 -22.35 -2.50 -1.91
CA LEU A 266 -22.94 -1.36 -1.20
C LEU A 266 -23.52 -0.35 -2.18
N ILE A 267 -22.87 -0.07 -3.28
CA ILE A 267 -23.40 0.82 -4.34
C ILE A 267 -24.54 0.18 -5.08
N LEU A 268 -24.40 -1.05 -5.56
CA LEU A 268 -25.37 -1.68 -6.43
C LEU A 268 -26.59 -2.26 -5.70
N GLY A 269 -26.39 -2.75 -4.46
CA GLY A 269 -27.40 -3.52 -3.75
C GLY A 269 -27.96 -2.82 -2.51
N ALA A 270 -27.21 -1.95 -1.85
CA ALA A 270 -27.65 -1.21 -0.66
C ALA A 270 -27.93 0.28 -0.93
N ASN A 271 -27.86 0.70 -2.21
CA ASN A 271 -28.13 2.07 -2.65
C ASN A 271 -27.27 3.13 -1.92
N ALA A 272 -26.01 2.83 -1.62
CA ALA A 272 -25.10 3.85 -1.14
C ALA A 272 -25.02 5.01 -2.15
N PRO A 273 -25.02 6.28 -1.70
CA PRO A 273 -25.19 7.45 -2.58
C PRO A 273 -24.09 7.61 -3.62
N GLY A 274 -22.88 7.07 -3.38
CA GLY A 274 -21.77 7.18 -4.30
C GLY A 274 -20.49 6.52 -3.75
N PRO A 275 -19.42 6.45 -4.56
CA PRO A 275 -18.15 5.81 -4.21
C PRO A 275 -17.24 6.74 -3.39
N SER A 276 -17.79 7.61 -2.55
CA SER A 276 -17.05 8.44 -1.59
C SER A 276 -17.01 7.80 -0.21
N VAL A 277 -16.11 8.25 0.64
CA VAL A 277 -16.04 7.81 2.05
C VAL A 277 -17.36 8.05 2.75
N THR A 278 -17.96 9.24 2.57
CA THR A 278 -19.26 9.58 3.16
C THR A 278 -20.40 8.80 2.53
N GLY A 279 -20.36 8.56 1.22
CA GLY A 279 -21.38 7.76 0.53
C GLY A 279 -21.38 6.29 0.99
N ILE A 280 -20.22 5.68 1.17
CA ILE A 280 -20.08 4.34 1.75
C ILE A 280 -20.54 4.32 3.21
N ALA A 281 -20.16 5.32 4.01
CA ALA A 281 -20.60 5.44 5.39
C ALA A 281 -22.13 5.59 5.50
N ASP A 282 -22.74 6.42 4.68
CA ASP A 282 -24.20 6.59 4.64
C ASP A 282 -24.91 5.29 4.22
N GLY A 283 -24.37 4.58 3.23
CA GLY A 283 -24.87 3.26 2.85
C GLY A 283 -24.83 2.25 4.00
N ILE A 284 -23.77 2.26 4.80
CA ILE A 284 -23.65 1.40 5.98
C ILE A 284 -24.59 1.85 7.09
N VAL A 285 -24.71 3.16 7.36
CA VAL A 285 -25.64 3.70 8.39
C VAL A 285 -27.10 3.36 8.06
N ALA A 286 -27.47 3.36 6.78
CA ALA A 286 -28.82 2.98 6.33
C ALA A 286 -29.16 1.51 6.68
N LEU A 287 -28.18 0.67 6.89
CA LEU A 287 -28.39 -0.69 7.40
C LEU A 287 -28.69 -0.65 8.91
N ALA A 288 -29.64 -1.48 9.38
CA ALA A 288 -29.97 -1.53 10.81
C ALA A 288 -28.73 -1.85 11.65
N GLY A 289 -28.36 -0.97 12.58
CA GLY A 289 -27.15 -1.11 13.40
C GLY A 289 -25.86 -0.61 12.74
N GLY A 290 -25.92 -0.01 11.56
CA GLY A 290 -24.76 0.42 10.76
C GLY A 290 -23.83 1.42 11.46
N SER A 291 -24.35 2.29 12.33
CA SER A 291 -23.51 3.22 13.09
C SER A 291 -22.52 2.50 14.02
N VAL A 292 -22.94 1.39 14.66
CA VAL A 292 -22.04 0.58 15.51
C VAL A 292 -20.94 -0.07 14.65
N VAL A 293 -21.31 -0.50 13.46
CA VAL A 293 -20.42 -1.07 12.48
C VAL A 293 -19.34 -0.09 12.07
N LEU A 294 -19.74 1.15 11.75
CA LEU A 294 -18.78 2.19 11.38
C LEU A 294 -17.80 2.51 12.49
N VAL A 295 -18.22 2.50 13.76
CA VAL A 295 -17.29 2.67 14.90
C VAL A 295 -16.24 1.55 14.90
N ALA A 296 -16.62 0.31 14.63
CA ALA A 296 -15.66 -0.80 14.58
C ALA A 296 -14.72 -0.70 13.37
N LEU A 297 -15.22 -0.27 12.21
CA LEU A 297 -14.36 0.01 11.03
C LEU A 297 -13.37 1.14 11.31
N LEU A 298 -13.79 2.22 11.99
CA LEU A 298 -12.89 3.30 12.39
C LEU A 298 -11.75 2.83 13.30
N VAL A 299 -12.01 1.84 14.16
CA VAL A 299 -10.96 1.21 14.96
C VAL A 299 -9.96 0.47 14.07
N GLY A 300 -10.44 -0.21 13.01
CA GLY A 300 -9.58 -0.88 12.02
C GLY A 300 -8.70 0.12 11.25
N GLU A 301 -9.25 1.26 10.79
CA GLU A 301 -8.48 2.30 10.09
C GLU A 301 -7.27 2.80 10.89
N THR A 302 -7.29 2.73 12.23
CA THR A 302 -6.13 3.11 13.05
C THR A 302 -4.92 2.22 12.82
N ASP A 303 -5.11 0.97 12.44
CA ASP A 303 -4.05 0.01 12.19
C ASP A 303 -3.37 0.28 10.83
N GLU A 304 -4.12 0.74 9.82
CA GLU A 304 -3.59 1.16 8.52
C GLU A 304 -2.78 2.44 8.67
N ALA A 305 -3.35 3.48 9.28
CA ALA A 305 -2.64 4.73 9.56
C ALA A 305 -1.37 4.52 10.42
N PHE A 306 -1.43 3.63 11.42
CA PHE A 306 -0.25 3.22 12.18
C PHE A 306 0.83 2.65 11.25
N ALA A 307 0.44 1.76 10.34
CA ALA A 307 1.38 1.09 9.45
C ALA A 307 2.12 2.10 8.56
N ASP A 308 1.41 3.07 8.03
CA ASP A 308 1.95 4.11 7.17
C ASP A 308 2.88 5.06 7.92
N ILE A 309 2.45 5.57 9.08
CA ILE A 309 3.25 6.45 9.91
C ILE A 309 4.57 5.78 10.35
N TYR A 310 4.49 4.52 10.80
CA TYR A 310 5.66 3.76 11.19
C TYR A 310 6.64 3.56 10.04
N SER A 311 6.14 3.10 8.89
CA SER A 311 6.97 2.80 7.72
C SER A 311 7.54 4.04 7.05
N ALA A 312 6.83 5.17 7.07
CA ALA A 312 7.37 6.45 6.61
C ALA A 312 8.57 6.88 7.47
N ALA A 313 8.47 6.74 8.80
CA ALA A 313 9.58 7.04 9.71
C ALA A 313 10.79 6.10 9.50
N VAL A 314 10.55 4.81 9.27
CA VAL A 314 11.61 3.83 8.93
C VAL A 314 12.23 4.16 7.58
N SER A 315 11.43 4.50 6.59
CA SER A 315 11.90 4.90 5.26
C SER A 315 12.77 6.16 5.32
N ALA A 316 12.40 7.15 6.15
CA ALA A 316 13.20 8.36 6.35
C ALA A 316 14.61 8.04 6.89
N GLN A 317 14.77 6.98 7.69
CA GLN A 317 16.08 6.54 8.17
C GLN A 317 16.97 5.95 7.04
N ASN A 318 16.40 5.56 5.90
CA ASN A 318 17.20 5.19 4.73
C ASN A 318 17.95 6.39 4.14
N LEU A 319 17.37 7.60 4.24
CA LEU A 319 17.98 8.87 3.81
C LEU A 319 18.89 9.43 4.89
N VAL A 320 18.42 9.43 6.14
CA VAL A 320 19.10 10.00 7.31
C VAL A 320 19.20 8.93 8.41
N PRO A 321 20.23 8.07 8.39
CA PRO A 321 20.36 6.93 9.31
C PRO A 321 20.38 7.28 10.79
N ARG A 322 20.69 8.56 11.13
CA ARG A 322 20.72 9.07 12.51
C ARG A 322 19.39 9.63 12.98
N LEU A 323 18.37 9.68 12.11
CA LEU A 323 17.05 10.19 12.48
C LEU A 323 16.45 9.33 13.58
N ASN A 324 16.06 9.98 14.69
CA ASN A 324 15.32 9.31 15.74
C ASN A 324 13.94 8.91 15.21
N GLN A 325 13.61 7.63 15.30
CA GLN A 325 12.34 7.10 14.78
C GLN A 325 11.13 7.79 15.41
N ARG A 326 11.16 8.12 16.71
CA ARG A 326 10.06 8.84 17.38
C ARG A 326 9.84 10.23 16.77
N VAL A 327 10.93 10.93 16.45
CA VAL A 327 10.85 12.24 15.75
C VAL A 327 10.24 12.07 14.36
N GLY A 328 10.65 11.02 13.63
CA GLY A 328 10.06 10.69 12.32
C GLY A 328 8.57 10.42 12.42
N VAL A 329 8.13 9.60 13.38
CA VAL A 329 6.71 9.29 13.63
C VAL A 329 5.91 10.57 13.92
N VAL A 330 6.40 11.44 14.82
CA VAL A 330 5.72 12.71 15.13
C VAL A 330 5.63 13.61 13.89
N ALA A 331 6.73 13.73 13.13
CA ALA A 331 6.76 14.57 11.93
C ALA A 331 5.79 14.08 10.85
N VAL A 332 5.76 12.76 10.57
CA VAL A 332 4.85 12.17 9.59
C VAL A 332 3.40 12.37 10.01
N THR A 333 3.07 12.12 11.28
CA THR A 333 1.71 12.35 11.80
C THR A 333 1.30 13.82 11.64
N ALA A 334 2.16 14.77 12.01
CA ALA A 334 1.87 16.19 11.91
C ALA A 334 1.64 16.65 10.45
N ILE A 335 2.48 16.17 9.52
CA ILE A 335 2.31 16.46 8.09
C ILE A 335 1.02 15.80 7.56
N GLY A 336 0.74 14.55 7.94
CA GLY A 336 -0.49 13.85 7.58
C GLY A 336 -1.75 14.59 8.04
N VAL A 337 -1.77 15.11 9.27
CA VAL A 337 -2.86 15.96 9.78
C VAL A 337 -3.03 17.22 8.93
N GLY A 338 -1.93 17.89 8.56
CA GLY A 338 -1.97 19.09 7.70
C GLY A 338 -2.56 18.79 6.32
N VAL A 339 -2.17 17.67 5.70
CA VAL A 339 -2.70 17.24 4.41
C VAL A 339 -4.16 16.80 4.55
N ALA A 340 -4.54 16.07 5.61
CA ALA A 340 -5.92 15.68 5.87
C ALA A 340 -6.85 16.89 6.05
N ALA A 341 -6.39 17.93 6.75
CA ALA A 341 -7.11 19.19 6.90
C ALA A 341 -7.28 19.93 5.56
N TRP A 342 -6.33 19.78 4.64
CA TRP A 342 -6.46 20.34 3.29
C TRP A 342 -7.45 19.52 2.43
N LEU A 343 -7.44 18.18 2.53
CA LEU A 343 -8.34 17.30 1.76
C LEU A 343 -9.82 17.61 2.00
N VAL A 344 -10.22 18.02 3.20
CA VAL A 344 -11.62 18.32 3.52
C VAL A 344 -12.20 19.48 2.69
N GLY A 345 -11.35 20.35 2.15
CA GLY A 345 -11.74 21.48 1.29
C GLY A 345 -11.83 21.14 -0.20
N LEU A 346 -11.55 19.89 -0.60
CA LEU A 346 -11.57 19.50 -2.00
C LEU A 346 -13.00 19.23 -2.49
N PRO A 347 -13.31 19.55 -3.78
CA PRO A 347 -14.57 19.17 -4.40
C PRO A 347 -14.70 17.64 -4.50
N ASP A 348 -15.92 17.17 -4.70
CA ASP A 348 -16.26 15.73 -4.87
C ASP A 348 -15.76 14.83 -3.73
N GLU A 349 -15.66 15.39 -2.53
CA GLU A 349 -15.21 14.71 -1.32
C GLU A 349 -13.85 13.97 -1.53
N GLY A 350 -12.99 14.53 -2.39
CA GLY A 350 -11.66 13.98 -2.66
C GLY A 350 -11.63 12.66 -3.45
N VAL A 351 -12.75 12.18 -3.99
CA VAL A 351 -12.83 10.89 -4.72
C VAL A 351 -11.87 10.86 -5.92
N LEU A 352 -11.90 11.88 -6.77
CA LEU A 352 -10.99 11.98 -7.91
C LEU A 352 -9.52 12.07 -7.46
N THR A 353 -9.26 12.79 -6.37
CA THR A 353 -7.90 12.90 -5.82
C THR A 353 -7.41 11.53 -5.32
N TYR A 354 -8.28 10.76 -4.66
CA TYR A 354 -7.96 9.41 -4.21
C TYR A 354 -7.71 8.45 -5.38
N GLU A 355 -8.55 8.47 -6.40
CA GLU A 355 -8.40 7.65 -7.59
C GLU A 355 -7.07 7.94 -8.32
N PHE A 356 -6.78 9.21 -8.56
CA PHE A 356 -5.50 9.61 -9.18
C PHE A 356 -4.30 9.24 -8.33
N PHE A 357 -4.42 9.32 -7.02
CA PHE A 357 -3.38 8.89 -6.09
C PHE A 357 -3.08 7.39 -6.25
N LEU A 358 -4.11 6.53 -6.35
CA LEU A 358 -3.94 5.10 -6.61
C LEU A 358 -3.22 4.82 -7.92
N LEU A 359 -3.66 5.45 -9.01
CA LEU A 359 -3.05 5.25 -10.33
C LEU A 359 -1.60 5.75 -10.38
N LEU A 360 -1.31 6.88 -9.73
CA LEU A 360 0.07 7.40 -9.62
C LEU A 360 0.97 6.44 -8.85
N ILE A 361 0.53 5.90 -7.73
CA ILE A 361 1.25 4.88 -6.96
C ILE A 361 1.54 3.67 -7.83
N GLY A 362 0.52 3.16 -8.53
CA GLY A 362 0.66 2.06 -9.47
C GLY A 362 1.74 2.34 -10.52
N SER A 363 1.72 3.51 -11.15
CA SER A 363 2.68 3.89 -12.19
C SER A 363 4.13 3.91 -11.73
N ILE A 364 4.37 4.27 -10.47
CA ILE A 364 5.71 4.38 -9.88
C ILE A 364 6.21 3.01 -9.38
N PHE A 365 5.40 2.34 -8.54
CA PHE A 365 5.88 1.18 -7.79
C PHE A 365 5.74 -0.14 -8.53
N VAL A 366 4.77 -0.28 -9.44
CA VAL A 366 4.66 -1.49 -10.26
C VAL A 366 5.94 -1.76 -11.06
N PRO A 367 6.44 -0.84 -11.90
CA PRO A 367 7.67 -1.07 -12.66
C PRO A 367 8.91 -1.13 -11.75
N LEU A 368 8.97 -0.38 -10.65
CA LEU A 368 10.04 -0.47 -9.67
C LEU A 368 10.22 -1.89 -9.14
N PHE A 369 9.12 -2.52 -8.71
CA PHE A 369 9.18 -3.87 -8.18
C PHE A 369 9.30 -4.93 -9.26
N GLY A 370 8.95 -4.63 -10.52
CA GLY A 370 9.35 -5.41 -11.68
C GLY A 370 10.87 -5.52 -11.80
N VAL A 371 11.58 -4.39 -11.72
CA VAL A 371 13.05 -4.34 -11.71
C VAL A 371 13.64 -5.08 -10.49
N PHE A 372 13.09 -4.81 -9.30
CA PHE A 372 13.57 -5.47 -8.08
C PHE A 372 13.44 -6.99 -8.14
N LEU A 373 12.29 -7.50 -8.56
CA LEU A 373 12.07 -8.95 -8.65
C LEU A 373 12.91 -9.59 -9.76
N ALA A 374 13.17 -8.89 -10.88
CA ALA A 374 14.09 -9.35 -11.92
C ALA A 374 15.51 -9.49 -11.35
N ASP A 375 15.97 -8.51 -10.56
CA ASP A 375 17.29 -8.57 -9.91
C ASP A 375 17.34 -9.67 -8.84
N TYR A 376 16.39 -9.65 -7.90
CA TYR A 376 16.44 -10.51 -6.71
C TYR A 376 16.17 -11.98 -7.03
N GLU A 377 15.13 -12.29 -7.81
CA GLU A 377 14.68 -13.66 -8.06
C GLU A 377 15.41 -14.31 -9.24
N VAL A 378 15.92 -13.52 -10.20
CA VAL A 378 16.56 -14.07 -11.42
C VAL A 378 18.06 -13.83 -11.39
N VAL A 379 18.49 -12.57 -11.37
CA VAL A 379 19.93 -12.23 -11.49
C VAL A 379 20.73 -12.67 -10.26
N ARG A 380 20.16 -12.43 -9.06
CA ARG A 380 20.81 -12.73 -7.78
C ARG A 380 20.31 -13.98 -7.07
N ARG A 381 19.49 -14.78 -7.72
CA ARG A 381 18.84 -15.96 -7.10
C ARG A 381 19.76 -16.84 -6.25
N ARG A 382 21.04 -16.97 -6.63
CA ARG A 382 22.05 -17.78 -5.93
C ARG A 382 23.09 -16.95 -5.15
N ARG A 383 22.86 -15.64 -5.02
CA ARG A 383 23.80 -14.70 -4.40
C ARG A 383 23.07 -13.88 -3.33
N PRO A 384 23.08 -14.34 -2.06
CA PRO A 384 22.44 -13.60 -0.98
C PRO A 384 23.06 -12.21 -0.83
N TYR A 385 22.30 -11.29 -0.30
CA TYR A 385 22.79 -9.96 0.01
C TYR A 385 23.89 -10.03 1.07
N ARG A 386 24.90 -9.18 0.91
CA ARG A 386 25.92 -9.00 1.95
C ARG A 386 25.44 -7.93 2.90
N ALA A 387 25.01 -8.32 4.10
CA ALA A 387 24.38 -7.42 5.09
C ALA A 387 25.24 -6.19 5.39
N GLU A 388 26.58 -6.38 5.56
CA GLU A 388 27.52 -5.28 5.81
C GLU A 388 27.64 -4.32 4.61
N ALA A 389 27.64 -4.88 3.39
CA ALA A 389 27.74 -4.09 2.17
C ALA A 389 26.51 -3.23 1.87
N LEU A 390 25.34 -3.54 2.47
CA LEU A 390 24.15 -2.70 2.35
C LEU A 390 24.37 -1.28 2.91
N PHE A 391 25.28 -1.13 3.88
CA PHE A 391 25.55 0.14 4.57
C PHE A 391 26.89 0.76 4.18
N ASP A 392 27.66 0.09 3.31
CA ASP A 392 28.90 0.60 2.78
C ASP A 392 28.67 1.42 1.49
N HIS A 393 28.79 2.74 1.62
CA HIS A 393 28.65 3.65 0.47
C HIS A 393 29.81 3.54 -0.55
N ARG A 394 30.89 2.82 -0.21
CA ARG A 394 32.02 2.54 -1.12
C ARG A 394 32.05 1.08 -1.58
N GLY A 395 31.14 0.26 -1.06
CA GLY A 395 31.02 -1.17 -1.32
C GLY A 395 30.46 -1.53 -2.70
N PRO A 396 30.18 -2.82 -2.90
CA PRO A 396 29.78 -3.37 -4.20
C PRO A 396 28.44 -2.82 -4.74
N TYR A 397 27.59 -2.24 -3.89
CA TYR A 397 26.30 -1.66 -4.30
C TYR A 397 26.39 -0.17 -4.64
N ARG A 398 27.61 0.39 -4.73
CA ARG A 398 27.80 1.79 -5.11
C ARG A 398 27.49 2.05 -6.58
N TYR A 399 27.80 1.11 -7.48
CA TYR A 399 27.66 1.27 -8.93
C TYR A 399 28.25 2.61 -9.46
N ALA A 400 27.62 3.23 -10.45
CA ALA A 400 28.01 4.51 -11.00
C ALA A 400 27.53 5.66 -10.09
N GLY A 401 28.41 6.21 -9.25
CA GLY A 401 28.09 7.34 -8.39
C GLY A 401 27.02 7.07 -7.30
N GLY A 402 26.71 5.82 -7.04
CA GLY A 402 25.67 5.41 -6.10
C GLY A 402 24.38 4.95 -6.77
N PHE A 403 24.30 4.95 -8.11
CA PHE A 403 23.15 4.55 -8.90
C PHE A 403 23.48 3.35 -9.79
N ASN A 404 22.54 2.42 -9.93
CA ASN A 404 22.60 1.38 -10.95
C ASN A 404 21.88 1.88 -12.22
N PRO A 405 22.62 2.29 -13.27
CA PRO A 405 21.97 2.85 -14.45
C PRO A 405 21.02 1.88 -15.15
N ALA A 406 21.32 0.57 -15.13
CA ALA A 406 20.46 -0.44 -15.73
C ALA A 406 19.08 -0.50 -15.04
N ALA A 407 19.09 -0.49 -13.71
CA ALA A 407 17.87 -0.53 -12.93
C ALA A 407 17.07 0.77 -13.08
N MET A 408 17.74 1.92 -13.05
CA MET A 408 17.08 3.23 -13.22
C MET A 408 16.44 3.36 -14.60
N THR A 409 17.16 2.95 -15.67
CA THR A 409 16.62 2.98 -17.04
C THR A 409 15.42 2.04 -17.19
N ALA A 410 15.52 0.79 -16.69
CA ALA A 410 14.43 -0.16 -16.77
C ALA A 410 13.18 0.32 -16.00
N TRP A 411 13.37 0.94 -14.84
CA TRP A 411 12.28 1.54 -14.06
C TRP A 411 11.64 2.71 -14.82
N ALA A 412 12.43 3.62 -15.35
CA ALA A 412 11.94 4.75 -16.13
C ALA A 412 11.16 4.31 -17.39
N LEU A 413 11.63 3.26 -18.09
CA LEU A 413 10.91 2.68 -19.23
C LEU A 413 9.54 2.12 -18.81
N GLY A 414 9.48 1.36 -17.71
CA GLY A 414 8.22 0.84 -17.21
C GLY A 414 7.26 1.94 -16.78
N PHE A 415 7.75 3.00 -16.12
CA PHE A 415 6.96 4.17 -15.76
C PHE A 415 6.41 4.87 -17.02
N ALA A 416 7.23 5.11 -18.04
CA ALA A 416 6.79 5.72 -19.29
C ALA A 416 5.72 4.87 -20.01
N VAL A 417 5.91 3.56 -20.04
CA VAL A 417 4.94 2.62 -20.65
C VAL A 417 3.62 2.60 -19.86
N TYR A 418 3.66 2.68 -18.53
CA TYR A 418 2.43 2.77 -17.76
C TYR A 418 1.58 3.96 -18.20
N HIS A 419 2.20 5.16 -18.27
CA HIS A 419 1.52 6.38 -18.68
C HIS A 419 1.17 6.45 -20.16
N TRP A 420 1.84 5.69 -21.00
CA TRP A 420 1.46 5.54 -22.40
C TRP A 420 0.17 4.72 -22.56
N ILE A 421 -0.09 3.76 -21.66
CA ILE A 421 -1.29 2.90 -21.70
C ILE A 421 -2.44 3.52 -20.89
N ALA A 422 -2.15 4.00 -19.68
CA ALA A 422 -3.11 4.60 -18.76
C ALA A 422 -2.60 5.98 -18.31
N PRO A 423 -2.82 7.03 -19.10
CA PRO A 423 -2.44 8.38 -18.73
C PRO A 423 -3.23 8.81 -17.49
N THR A 424 -2.50 9.20 -16.45
CA THR A 424 -3.11 9.74 -15.23
C THR A 424 -3.12 11.25 -15.27
N SER A 425 -4.24 11.87 -14.93
CA SER A 425 -4.44 13.32 -15.03
C SER A 425 -3.88 14.13 -13.85
N LEU A 426 -3.00 13.55 -13.01
CA LEU A 426 -2.34 14.30 -11.95
C LEU A 426 -1.28 15.25 -12.49
N GLY A 427 -1.72 16.49 -12.72
CA GLY A 427 -0.85 17.61 -13.08
C GLY A 427 -0.46 17.69 -14.56
N GLY A 428 0.11 18.82 -14.95
CA GLY A 428 0.43 19.12 -16.34
C GLY A 428 1.50 18.23 -17.00
N TRP A 429 2.16 17.34 -16.23
CA TRP A 429 3.13 16.40 -16.78
C TRP A 429 2.50 15.27 -17.60
N ALA A 430 1.23 14.92 -17.36
CA ALA A 430 0.48 13.98 -18.20
C ALA A 430 0.38 14.49 -19.64
N ASN A 431 0.12 15.79 -19.82
CA ASN A 431 0.10 16.45 -21.13
C ASN A 431 1.49 16.41 -21.79
N ALA A 432 2.56 16.54 -21.00
CA ALA A 432 3.93 16.43 -21.53
C ALA A 432 4.26 15.02 -22.04
N VAL A 433 3.74 13.99 -21.36
CA VAL A 433 3.87 12.60 -21.83
C VAL A 433 3.08 12.40 -23.12
N GLU A 434 1.83 12.86 -23.18
CA GLU A 434 1.01 12.82 -24.39
C GLU A 434 1.71 13.52 -25.56
N THR A 435 2.16 14.78 -25.37
CA THR A 435 2.91 15.53 -26.36
C THR A 435 4.15 14.76 -26.84
N ALA A 436 4.91 14.16 -25.94
CA ALA A 436 6.10 13.41 -26.31
C ALA A 436 5.77 12.18 -27.16
N PHE A 437 4.75 11.42 -26.81
CA PHE A 437 4.41 10.17 -27.53
C PHE A 437 3.58 10.43 -28.79
N ALA A 438 2.54 11.27 -28.70
CA ALA A 438 1.65 11.53 -29.84
C ALA A 438 2.26 12.55 -30.83
N ASP A 439 2.69 13.74 -30.34
CA ASP A 439 3.08 14.84 -31.22
C ASP A 439 4.52 14.68 -31.75
N TRP A 440 5.48 14.28 -30.89
CA TRP A 440 6.88 14.17 -31.30
C TRP A 440 7.22 12.81 -31.93
N LEU A 441 6.65 11.71 -31.43
CA LEU A 441 6.96 10.37 -31.91
C LEU A 441 5.92 9.80 -32.86
N GLY A 442 4.75 10.45 -33.00
CA GLY A 442 3.66 10.00 -33.86
C GLY A 442 3.07 8.64 -33.47
N LEU A 443 3.15 8.30 -32.19
CA LEU A 443 2.66 7.04 -31.65
C LEU A 443 1.19 7.17 -31.20
N PRO A 444 0.38 6.07 -31.27
CA PRO A 444 -0.97 6.10 -30.73
C PRO A 444 -0.98 6.46 -29.24
N PHE A 445 -1.90 7.33 -28.81
CA PHE A 445 -2.05 7.73 -27.42
C PHE A 445 -3.55 7.85 -27.05
N PRO A 446 -4.02 7.18 -25.98
CA PRO A 446 -3.30 6.16 -25.20
C PRO A 446 -3.02 4.90 -26.04
N LEU A 447 -1.96 4.16 -25.66
CA LEU A 447 -1.66 2.88 -26.32
C LEU A 447 -2.67 1.83 -25.85
N PHE A 448 -3.23 1.09 -26.80
CA PHE A 448 -4.24 0.03 -26.58
C PHE A 448 -5.62 0.51 -26.09
N ASP A 449 -5.86 1.79 -25.92
CA ASP A 449 -7.17 2.38 -25.58
C ASP A 449 -7.95 1.60 -24.49
N GLY A 450 -7.29 1.30 -23.40
CA GLY A 450 -7.88 0.56 -22.27
C GLY A 450 -8.06 -0.96 -22.49
N ALA A 451 -7.52 -1.54 -23.58
CA ALA A 451 -7.65 -2.96 -23.90
C ALA A 451 -6.71 -3.88 -23.09
N VAL A 452 -5.76 -3.32 -22.34
CA VAL A 452 -4.79 -4.07 -21.53
C VAL A 452 -4.55 -3.38 -20.18
N PRO A 453 -4.20 -4.14 -19.13
CA PRO A 453 -3.87 -3.55 -17.84
C PRO A 453 -2.47 -2.91 -17.87
N ALA A 454 -2.39 -1.61 -17.62
CA ALA A 454 -1.14 -0.84 -17.64
C ALA A 454 -0.13 -1.39 -16.61
N SER A 455 -0.59 -1.78 -15.42
CA SER A 455 0.25 -2.36 -14.36
C SER A 455 0.98 -3.61 -14.82
N VAL A 456 0.29 -4.54 -15.49
CA VAL A 456 0.91 -5.81 -15.92
C VAL A 456 1.94 -5.57 -17.02
N VAL A 457 1.60 -4.71 -17.99
CA VAL A 457 2.51 -4.40 -19.11
C VAL A 457 3.74 -3.63 -18.61
N ALA A 458 3.55 -2.62 -17.77
CA ALA A 458 4.64 -1.83 -17.20
C ALA A 458 5.59 -2.67 -16.33
N PHE A 459 5.02 -3.58 -15.52
CA PHE A 459 5.80 -4.55 -14.74
C PHE A 459 6.66 -5.43 -15.67
N ALA A 460 6.02 -6.03 -16.69
CA ALA A 460 6.71 -6.92 -17.63
C ALA A 460 7.81 -6.19 -18.41
N VAL A 461 7.55 -4.98 -18.89
CA VAL A 461 8.55 -4.16 -19.59
C VAL A 461 9.72 -3.84 -18.69
N ALA A 462 9.50 -3.36 -17.47
CA ALA A 462 10.56 -3.05 -16.52
C ALA A 462 11.38 -4.29 -16.15
N PHE A 463 10.70 -5.41 -15.89
CA PHE A 463 11.33 -6.70 -15.56
C PHE A 463 12.21 -7.20 -16.71
N LEU A 464 11.69 -7.27 -17.92
CA LEU A 464 12.39 -7.78 -19.10
C LEU A 464 13.52 -6.82 -19.55
N ALA A 465 13.27 -5.50 -19.51
CA ALA A 465 14.30 -4.50 -19.83
C ALA A 465 15.50 -4.62 -18.88
N TYR A 466 15.24 -4.79 -17.57
CA TYR A 466 16.33 -5.00 -16.62
C TYR A 466 17.11 -6.28 -16.91
N LEU A 467 16.44 -7.39 -17.19
CA LEU A 467 17.12 -8.66 -17.54
C LEU A 467 17.94 -8.53 -18.82
N ALA A 468 17.44 -7.85 -19.85
CA ALA A 468 18.14 -7.61 -21.10
C ALA A 468 19.41 -6.78 -20.87
N ILE A 469 19.30 -5.64 -20.17
CA ILE A 469 20.43 -4.76 -19.88
C ILE A 469 21.45 -5.45 -18.96
N ALA A 470 21.00 -6.20 -17.95
CA ALA A 470 21.88 -6.97 -17.06
C ALA A 470 22.56 -8.14 -17.79
N GLY A 471 21.87 -8.79 -18.74
CA GLY A 471 22.43 -9.83 -19.60
C GLY A 471 23.56 -9.31 -20.49
N LEU A 472 23.36 -8.15 -21.12
CA LEU A 472 24.39 -7.48 -21.92
C LEU A 472 25.63 -7.10 -21.08
N ARG A 473 25.44 -6.78 -19.80
CA ARG A 473 26.52 -6.44 -18.86
C ARG A 473 27.22 -7.66 -18.22
N ARG A 474 26.78 -8.89 -18.46
CA ARG A 474 27.48 -10.09 -18.00
C ARG A 474 28.88 -10.26 -18.61
N GLY A 475 29.23 -9.46 -19.64
CA GLY A 475 30.59 -9.22 -20.07
C GLY A 475 31.38 -8.20 -19.24
N PHE A 476 30.70 -7.42 -18.39
CA PHE A 476 31.28 -6.49 -17.42
C PHE A 476 31.19 -7.11 -16.04
N SER A 477 32.29 -7.44 -15.44
CA SER A 477 32.51 -8.03 -14.13
C SER A 477 31.48 -7.51 -13.08
N ASP A 478 30.77 -8.43 -12.43
CA ASP A 478 30.08 -8.19 -11.17
C ASP A 478 31.09 -7.64 -10.15
N PRO A 479 30.97 -6.41 -9.65
CA PRO A 479 31.91 -5.86 -8.66
C PRO A 479 32.02 -6.71 -7.40
N ALA A 480 31.01 -7.55 -7.12
CA ALA A 480 31.04 -8.52 -6.02
C ALA A 480 31.81 -9.80 -6.35
N ALA A 481 32.12 -10.10 -7.61
CA ALA A 481 32.94 -11.23 -8.01
C ALA A 481 34.44 -10.86 -8.06
N ALA A 482 34.78 -9.59 -8.28
CA ALA A 482 36.16 -9.10 -8.31
C ALA A 482 36.80 -8.91 -6.91
N ALA A 483 36.02 -9.06 -5.85
CA ALA A 483 36.47 -8.91 -4.45
C ALA A 483 36.58 -10.27 -3.71
N ARG A 484 36.78 -11.39 -4.44
CA ARG A 484 37.10 -12.71 -3.84
C ARG A 484 38.60 -13.00 -3.98
#